data_4591dc485eba56d6f49162f2ade1ab4a
#
_entry.id   4591dc485eba56d6f49162f2ade1ab4a
#
_cell.length_a   1.000
_cell.length_b   1.000
_cell.length_c   1.000
_cell.angle_alpha   90.00
_cell.angle_beta   90.00
_cell.angle_gamma   90.00
#
_symmetry.space_group_name_H-M   'P 1'
#
loop_
_entity.id
_entity.type
_entity.pdbx_description
1 polymer ?
#
loop_
_entity_poly.entity_id
_entity_poly.type
_entity_poly.pdbx_seq_one_letter_code
_entity_poly.pdbx_strand_id
1 'polypeptide(L)'
;MTGKERLNAILHRRPVDRLSWTTLVDEPTLSELPESLGIRNGIDFYRRIDCDILLLNGWHTGCVFQNPKLVWPDGTKETKLEAKDEVIQEIHTARGTLRKTFRHHHPIKPPVTNVEELKIFLELWKGARYEWNDDTVEYQRLNGMIGEHGLSLRFWGPSTIPRLLEYEMGTEGFYYLLQDEPALMDEVIKTLHEKDLIAFEHLVRSPFETVVLCENTSTTYISPDIYRRYNGPQVRDFVDIVHSAGKIAIIHMCGHINGLLDQIKYTGLDGVHALTPYPTGDTPVELALDELGEDQIIIGGMDPSIFNGGPIEEIGPALDRLYTSRVRRANFVLALGADGVAVPWERFEAVAEWMEKKG
;
A
#
# COMPACT_ATOMS: atom_id res chain seq x y z
N MET A 1 17.91 -19.85 7.74
CA MET A 1 16.44 -19.63 7.75
C MET A 1 15.91 -19.68 6.33
N THR A 2 14.69 -20.24 6.13
CA THR A 2 13.94 -20.03 4.88
C THR A 2 13.48 -18.56 4.77
N GLY A 3 13.09 -18.11 3.59
CA GLY A 3 12.50 -16.75 3.43
C GLY A 3 11.29 -16.53 4.33
N LYS A 4 10.43 -17.55 4.43
CA LYS A 4 9.27 -17.54 5.32
C LYS A 4 9.65 -17.42 6.81
N GLU A 5 10.63 -18.19 7.28
CA GLU A 5 11.11 -18.11 8.65
C GLU A 5 11.72 -16.74 8.96
N ARG A 6 12.47 -16.17 8.01
CA ARG A 6 13.13 -14.87 8.16
C ARG A 6 12.13 -13.73 8.22
N LEU A 7 11.20 -13.66 7.27
CA LEU A 7 10.14 -12.66 7.28
C LEU A 7 9.27 -12.76 8.54
N ASN A 8 8.91 -13.99 8.93
CA ASN A 8 8.17 -14.22 10.16
C ASN A 8 8.95 -13.79 11.42
N ALA A 9 10.27 -14.02 11.44
CA ALA A 9 11.13 -13.54 12.53
C ALA A 9 11.11 -12.01 12.62
N ILE A 10 11.23 -11.30 11.49
CA ILE A 10 11.18 -9.81 11.45
C ILE A 10 9.83 -9.30 11.94
N LEU A 11 8.72 -9.86 11.43
CA LEU A 11 7.37 -9.45 11.84
C LEU A 11 7.13 -9.65 13.35
N HIS A 12 7.83 -10.60 13.98
CA HIS A 12 7.77 -10.86 15.42
C HIS A 12 8.96 -10.31 16.20
N ARG A 13 9.74 -9.40 15.64
CA ARG A 13 10.87 -8.73 16.30
C ARG A 13 11.90 -9.72 16.84
N ARG A 14 12.23 -10.75 16.06
CA ARG A 14 13.21 -11.80 16.39
C ARG A 14 14.43 -11.70 15.49
N PRO A 15 15.64 -12.07 15.98
CA PRO A 15 16.85 -12.04 15.17
C PRO A 15 16.75 -12.91 13.91
N VAL A 16 17.42 -12.48 12.86
CA VAL A 16 17.50 -13.17 11.56
C VAL A 16 18.96 -13.51 11.21
N ASP A 17 19.13 -14.46 10.30
CA ASP A 17 20.43 -14.96 9.86
C ASP A 17 21.12 -14.05 8.83
N ARG A 18 20.36 -13.31 8.04
CA ARG A 18 20.85 -12.35 7.05
C ARG A 18 19.82 -11.22 6.82
N LEU A 19 20.21 -10.17 6.11
CA LEU A 19 19.27 -9.16 5.64
C LEU A 19 18.18 -9.81 4.79
N SER A 20 16.93 -9.50 5.10
CA SER A 20 15.80 -9.86 4.25
C SER A 20 15.61 -8.80 3.17
N TRP A 21 15.36 -9.22 1.94
CA TRP A 21 15.02 -8.33 0.86
C TRP A 21 13.92 -8.88 -0.03
N THR A 22 13.15 -8.00 -0.58
CA THR A 22 12.03 -8.29 -1.48
C THR A 22 11.91 -7.21 -2.55
N THR A 23 11.08 -7.44 -3.53
CA THR A 23 10.71 -6.43 -4.52
C THR A 23 9.23 -6.55 -4.85
N LEU A 24 8.65 -5.48 -5.34
CA LEU A 24 7.38 -5.51 -6.04
C LEU A 24 7.70 -5.52 -7.54
N VAL A 25 7.17 -6.50 -8.25
CA VAL A 25 7.33 -6.61 -9.72
C VAL A 25 5.95 -6.71 -10.36
N ASP A 26 5.75 -6.04 -11.48
CA ASP A 26 4.49 -6.01 -12.20
C ASP A 26 4.64 -6.31 -13.69
N GLU A 27 3.53 -6.22 -14.44
CA GLU A 27 3.47 -6.57 -15.85
C GLU A 27 4.48 -5.82 -16.73
N PRO A 28 4.73 -4.49 -16.57
CA PRO A 28 5.75 -3.81 -17.36
C PRO A 28 7.12 -4.46 -17.27
N THR A 29 7.57 -4.86 -16.07
CA THR A 29 8.82 -5.57 -15.88
C THR A 29 8.76 -6.99 -16.43
N LEU A 30 7.71 -7.76 -16.05
CA LEU A 30 7.58 -9.17 -16.44
C LEU A 30 7.50 -9.38 -17.94
N SER A 31 6.85 -8.46 -18.67
CA SER A 31 6.69 -8.54 -20.14
C SER A 31 7.97 -8.25 -20.93
N GLU A 32 8.94 -7.55 -20.33
CA GLU A 32 10.22 -7.22 -20.96
C GLU A 32 11.35 -8.19 -20.61
N LEU A 33 11.09 -9.18 -19.74
CA LEU A 33 12.11 -10.15 -19.35
C LEU A 33 12.53 -11.04 -20.53
N PRO A 34 13.85 -11.33 -20.68
CA PRO A 34 14.34 -12.28 -21.66
C PRO A 34 13.71 -13.68 -21.47
N GLU A 35 13.21 -14.29 -22.55
CA GLU A 35 12.66 -15.66 -22.52
C GLU A 35 13.67 -16.70 -21.99
N SER A 36 14.98 -16.44 -22.19
CA SER A 36 16.07 -17.29 -21.70
C SER A 36 16.10 -17.47 -20.18
N LEU A 37 15.47 -16.55 -19.41
CA LEU A 37 15.36 -16.66 -17.96
C LEU A 37 14.37 -17.74 -17.51
N GLY A 38 13.43 -18.16 -18.39
CA GLY A 38 12.43 -19.18 -18.10
C GLY A 38 11.38 -18.74 -17.07
N ILE A 39 11.24 -17.43 -16.82
CA ILE A 39 10.29 -16.84 -15.88
C ILE A 39 8.92 -16.79 -16.57
N ARG A 40 7.89 -17.35 -15.92
CA ARG A 40 6.53 -17.44 -16.46
C ARG A 40 5.50 -16.64 -15.66
N ASN A 41 5.86 -16.23 -14.44
CA ASN A 41 4.98 -15.49 -13.52
C ASN A 41 5.82 -14.83 -12.41
N GLY A 42 5.18 -14.01 -11.59
CA GLY A 42 5.85 -13.32 -10.49
C GLY A 42 6.55 -14.24 -9.49
N ILE A 43 6.00 -15.43 -9.20
CA ILE A 43 6.63 -16.38 -8.25
C ILE A 43 7.95 -16.94 -8.84
N ASP A 44 7.98 -17.28 -10.13
CA ASP A 44 9.20 -17.73 -10.81
C ASP A 44 10.27 -16.62 -10.78
N PHE A 45 9.85 -15.36 -10.97
CA PHE A 45 10.71 -14.19 -10.88
C PHE A 45 11.38 -14.08 -9.51
N TYR A 46 10.61 -14.06 -8.43
CA TYR A 46 11.14 -13.93 -7.07
C TYR A 46 12.09 -15.07 -6.71
N ARG A 47 11.76 -16.30 -7.10
CA ARG A 47 12.65 -17.47 -6.90
C ARG A 47 13.94 -17.35 -7.68
N ARG A 48 13.89 -16.77 -8.87
CA ARG A 48 15.06 -16.64 -9.76
C ARG A 48 16.07 -15.63 -9.22
N ILE A 49 15.62 -14.57 -8.57
CA ILE A 49 16.49 -13.56 -7.93
C ILE A 49 16.85 -13.91 -6.49
N ASP A 50 16.37 -15.03 -5.97
CA ASP A 50 16.58 -15.52 -4.58
C ASP A 50 16.24 -14.49 -3.49
N CYS A 51 15.18 -13.70 -3.68
CA CYS A 51 14.66 -12.82 -2.64
C CYS A 51 13.65 -13.52 -1.72
N ASP A 52 13.43 -12.96 -0.54
CA ASP A 52 12.38 -13.39 0.34
C ASP A 52 11.04 -12.86 -0.20
N ILE A 53 10.11 -13.75 -0.54
CA ILE A 53 8.85 -13.37 -1.18
C ILE A 53 7.91 -12.71 -0.16
N LEU A 54 7.67 -11.41 -0.29
CA LEU A 54 6.72 -10.68 0.53
C LEU A 54 5.66 -10.03 -0.36
N LEU A 55 4.49 -10.65 -0.47
CA LEU A 55 3.45 -10.22 -1.40
C LEU A 55 2.29 -9.56 -0.68
N LEU A 56 1.83 -8.45 -1.25
CA LEU A 56 0.60 -7.77 -0.89
C LEU A 56 -0.56 -8.37 -1.71
N ASN A 57 -1.51 -9.06 -1.07
CA ASN A 57 -2.66 -9.70 -1.74
C ASN A 57 -2.29 -10.64 -2.91
N GLY A 58 -1.11 -11.23 -2.92
CA GLY A 58 -0.69 -12.09 -4.02
C GLY A 58 -0.47 -11.35 -5.34
N TRP A 59 0.09 -10.16 -5.29
CA TRP A 59 0.43 -9.31 -6.44
C TRP A 59 1.04 -10.13 -7.59
N HIS A 60 0.45 -10.01 -8.79
CA HIS A 60 0.83 -10.73 -10.02
C HIS A 60 0.90 -12.28 -9.93
N THR A 61 0.13 -12.87 -9.03
CA THR A 61 0.01 -14.35 -8.91
C THR A 61 -1.30 -14.89 -9.49
N GLY A 62 -2.21 -14.00 -9.90
CA GLY A 62 -3.57 -14.34 -10.29
C GLY A 62 -4.49 -14.70 -9.11
N CYS A 63 -4.02 -14.51 -7.85
CA CYS A 63 -4.88 -14.59 -6.67
C CYS A 63 -5.72 -13.32 -6.54
N VAL A 64 -6.99 -13.48 -6.21
CA VAL A 64 -7.94 -12.35 -6.07
C VAL A 64 -8.61 -12.43 -4.70
N PHE A 65 -8.40 -11.41 -3.89
CA PHE A 65 -8.99 -11.29 -2.56
C PHE A 65 -10.13 -10.28 -2.58
N GLN A 66 -11.33 -10.72 -2.25
CA GLN A 66 -12.56 -9.92 -2.33
C GLN A 66 -13.13 -9.52 -0.96
N ASN A 67 -12.50 -9.94 0.14
CA ASN A 67 -12.91 -9.55 1.49
C ASN A 67 -12.19 -8.27 1.93
N PRO A 68 -12.89 -7.24 2.43
CA PRO A 68 -14.34 -7.08 2.48
C PRO A 68 -14.93 -6.74 1.10
N LYS A 69 -16.14 -7.23 0.81
CA LYS A 69 -16.84 -6.96 -0.43
C LYS A 69 -17.72 -5.74 -0.28
N LEU A 70 -17.45 -4.69 -1.05
CA LEU A 70 -18.31 -3.50 -1.12
C LEU A 70 -19.59 -3.83 -1.90
N VAL A 71 -20.74 -3.44 -1.32
CA VAL A 71 -22.06 -3.60 -1.92
C VAL A 71 -22.78 -2.25 -1.88
N TRP A 72 -23.14 -1.76 -3.06
CA TRP A 72 -23.89 -0.53 -3.22
C TRP A 72 -25.36 -0.71 -2.85
N PRO A 73 -26.08 0.40 -2.53
CA PRO A 73 -27.53 0.36 -2.29
C PRO A 73 -28.30 -0.19 -3.50
N ASP A 74 -29.45 -0.79 -3.21
CA ASP A 74 -30.34 -1.30 -4.26
C ASP A 74 -30.75 -0.18 -5.25
N GLY A 75 -30.76 -0.53 -6.54
CA GLY A 75 -31.04 0.41 -7.62
C GLY A 75 -29.81 1.21 -8.09
N THR A 76 -28.64 1.06 -7.46
CA THR A 76 -27.39 1.61 -7.99
C THR A 76 -26.93 0.80 -9.20
N LYS A 77 -26.52 1.51 -10.26
CA LYS A 77 -26.03 0.88 -11.49
C LYS A 77 -24.68 1.47 -11.87
N GLU A 78 -23.70 0.62 -12.05
CA GLU A 78 -22.38 1.00 -12.59
C GLU A 78 -22.35 0.77 -14.09
N THR A 79 -21.78 1.73 -14.81
CA THR A 79 -21.55 1.63 -16.27
C THR A 79 -20.11 2.03 -16.59
N LYS A 80 -19.55 1.40 -17.61
CA LYS A 80 -18.24 1.73 -18.15
C LYS A 80 -18.38 1.90 -19.66
N LEU A 81 -17.95 3.04 -20.16
CA LEU A 81 -17.86 3.36 -21.59
C LEU A 81 -16.39 3.52 -21.96
N GLU A 82 -15.94 2.75 -22.92
CA GLU A 82 -14.60 2.85 -23.48
C GLU A 82 -14.68 3.55 -24.86
N ALA A 83 -14.08 4.70 -24.96
CA ALA A 83 -13.84 5.42 -26.21
C ALA A 83 -12.34 5.34 -26.53
N LYS A 84 -11.94 5.69 -27.76
CA LYS A 84 -10.58 5.49 -28.28
C LYS A 84 -9.44 5.84 -27.30
N ASP A 85 -9.56 6.95 -26.59
CA ASP A 85 -8.52 7.47 -25.68
C ASP A 85 -9.05 7.73 -24.26
N GLU A 86 -10.35 7.49 -24.02
CA GLU A 86 -10.99 7.78 -22.74
C GLU A 86 -11.78 6.60 -22.22
N VAL A 87 -11.79 6.45 -20.92
CA VAL A 87 -12.67 5.54 -20.18
C VAL A 87 -13.53 6.37 -19.24
N ILE A 88 -14.85 6.27 -19.41
CA ILE A 88 -15.83 6.92 -18.55
C ILE A 88 -16.47 5.85 -17.67
N GLN A 89 -16.39 6.05 -16.37
CA GLN A 89 -17.09 5.23 -15.38
C GLN A 89 -18.17 6.05 -14.72
N GLU A 90 -19.38 5.52 -14.64
CA GLU A 90 -20.51 6.19 -14.03
C GLU A 90 -21.16 5.30 -12.96
N ILE A 91 -21.57 5.93 -11.87
CA ILE A 91 -22.39 5.34 -10.83
C ILE A 91 -23.72 6.09 -10.86
N HIS A 92 -24.77 5.43 -11.33
CA HIS A 92 -26.13 5.95 -11.38
C HIS A 92 -26.84 5.62 -10.08
N THR A 93 -27.39 6.64 -9.42
CA THR A 93 -28.14 6.52 -8.17
C THR A 93 -29.53 7.15 -8.34
N ALA A 94 -30.44 6.95 -7.39
CA ALA A 94 -31.75 7.61 -7.38
C ALA A 94 -31.66 9.15 -7.31
N ARG A 95 -30.51 9.71 -6.88
CA ARG A 95 -30.28 11.16 -6.73
C ARG A 95 -29.49 11.80 -7.84
N GLY A 96 -28.90 11.02 -8.72
CA GLY A 96 -28.07 11.53 -9.80
C GLY A 96 -26.96 10.56 -10.19
N THR A 97 -26.02 11.03 -11.02
CA THR A 97 -24.92 10.24 -11.56
C THR A 97 -23.59 10.85 -11.16
N LEU A 98 -22.72 10.03 -10.57
CA LEU A 98 -21.31 10.36 -10.37
C LEU A 98 -20.52 9.84 -11.57
N ARG A 99 -19.64 10.68 -12.11
CA ARG A 99 -18.87 10.35 -13.32
C ARG A 99 -17.39 10.58 -13.12
N LYS A 100 -16.59 9.52 -13.34
CA LYS A 100 -15.13 9.54 -13.36
C LYS A 100 -14.65 9.34 -14.80
N THR A 101 -13.67 10.12 -15.23
CA THR A 101 -13.10 10.03 -16.58
C THR A 101 -11.61 9.83 -16.52
N PHE A 102 -11.10 8.89 -17.29
CA PHE A 102 -9.67 8.62 -17.49
C PHE A 102 -9.28 8.88 -18.93
N ARG A 103 -8.07 9.36 -19.17
CA ARG A 103 -7.44 9.44 -20.49
C ARG A 103 -6.06 8.82 -20.41
N HIS A 104 -5.76 7.86 -21.31
CA HIS A 104 -4.49 7.10 -21.26
C HIS A 104 -4.18 6.56 -19.87
N HIS A 105 -5.18 5.97 -19.20
CA HIS A 105 -5.13 5.46 -17.82
C HIS A 105 -4.94 6.52 -16.71
N HIS A 106 -4.83 7.81 -17.04
CA HIS A 106 -4.74 8.89 -16.05
C HIS A 106 -6.12 9.47 -15.73
N PRO A 107 -6.48 9.68 -14.47
CA PRO A 107 -7.73 10.34 -14.10
C PRO A 107 -7.68 11.82 -14.53
N ILE A 108 -8.67 12.24 -15.34
CA ILE A 108 -8.81 13.63 -15.80
C ILE A 108 -10.02 14.34 -15.22
N LYS A 109 -11.00 13.58 -14.71
CA LYS A 109 -12.13 14.10 -13.94
C LYS A 109 -12.45 13.14 -12.79
N PRO A 110 -12.35 13.60 -11.54
CA PRO A 110 -12.86 12.83 -10.41
C PRO A 110 -14.40 12.84 -10.38
N PRO A 111 -15.05 11.91 -9.67
CA PRO A 111 -16.50 11.83 -9.62
C PRO A 111 -17.17 12.96 -8.81
N VAL A 112 -16.45 13.59 -7.89
CA VAL A 112 -16.95 14.68 -7.03
C VAL A 112 -16.13 15.95 -7.27
N THR A 113 -16.75 16.95 -7.90
CA THR A 113 -16.13 18.24 -8.22
C THR A 113 -16.92 19.45 -7.72
N ASN A 114 -18.08 19.23 -7.11
CA ASN A 114 -18.95 20.27 -6.61
C ASN A 114 -19.86 19.74 -5.49
N VAL A 115 -20.58 20.64 -4.84
CA VAL A 115 -21.45 20.34 -3.67
C VAL A 115 -22.58 19.38 -4.01
N GLU A 116 -23.15 19.46 -5.20
CA GLU A 116 -24.27 18.56 -5.57
C GLU A 116 -23.76 17.13 -5.80
N GLU A 117 -22.62 16.97 -6.45
CA GLU A 117 -21.95 15.65 -6.58
C GLU A 117 -21.53 15.11 -5.19
N LEU A 118 -21.07 16.00 -4.28
CA LEU A 118 -20.72 15.61 -2.89
C LEU A 118 -21.94 15.07 -2.12
N LYS A 119 -23.11 15.68 -2.28
CA LYS A 119 -24.36 15.20 -1.66
C LYS A 119 -24.79 13.84 -2.22
N ILE A 120 -24.65 13.64 -3.55
CA ILE A 120 -24.94 12.34 -4.18
C ILE A 120 -23.97 11.29 -3.64
N PHE A 121 -22.69 11.62 -3.53
CA PHE A 121 -21.65 10.75 -3.01
C PHE A 121 -21.91 10.33 -1.56
N LEU A 122 -22.26 11.30 -0.69
CA LEU A 122 -22.62 11.02 0.69
C LEU A 122 -23.79 10.05 0.81
N GLU A 123 -24.87 10.29 0.07
CA GLU A 123 -26.06 9.42 0.11
C GLU A 123 -25.76 8.00 -0.42
N LEU A 124 -24.94 7.90 -1.46
CA LEU A 124 -24.46 6.61 -1.98
C LEU A 124 -23.73 5.84 -0.88
N TRP A 125 -22.78 6.48 -0.19
CA TRP A 125 -21.99 5.84 0.85
C TRP A 125 -22.77 5.56 2.14
N LYS A 126 -23.77 6.37 2.50
CA LYS A 126 -24.69 6.05 3.61
C LYS A 126 -25.38 4.71 3.40
N GLY A 127 -25.82 4.45 2.16
CA GLY A 127 -26.50 3.22 1.80
C GLY A 127 -25.55 2.04 1.47
N ALA A 128 -24.27 2.29 1.27
CA ALA A 128 -23.27 1.26 0.99
C ALA A 128 -23.01 0.41 2.25
N ARG A 129 -22.60 -0.84 2.03
CA ARG A 129 -22.18 -1.72 3.11
C ARG A 129 -21.02 -2.61 2.66
N TYR A 130 -20.19 -3.02 3.61
CA TYR A 130 -19.23 -4.10 3.41
C TYR A 130 -19.83 -5.42 3.89
N GLU A 131 -19.63 -6.45 3.11
CA GLU A 131 -20.05 -7.82 3.41
C GLU A 131 -18.81 -8.70 3.55
N TRP A 132 -18.91 -9.67 4.47
CA TRP A 132 -17.90 -10.72 4.60
C TRP A 132 -17.86 -11.58 3.35
N ASN A 133 -16.66 -11.84 2.85
CA ASN A 133 -16.39 -12.82 1.81
C ASN A 133 -15.24 -13.73 2.27
N ASP A 134 -15.39 -15.04 2.19
CA ASP A 134 -14.36 -15.96 2.68
C ASP A 134 -13.26 -16.15 1.65
N ASP A 135 -12.11 -15.57 1.92
CA ASP A 135 -10.90 -15.67 1.08
C ASP A 135 -9.97 -16.84 1.50
N THR A 136 -10.40 -17.75 2.37
CA THR A 136 -9.53 -18.81 2.93
C THR A 136 -8.94 -19.73 1.86
N VAL A 137 -9.73 -20.12 0.86
CA VAL A 137 -9.27 -20.97 -0.24
C VAL A 137 -8.21 -20.27 -1.06
N GLU A 138 -8.44 -18.99 -1.35
CA GLU A 138 -7.49 -18.18 -2.12
C GLU A 138 -6.19 -17.91 -1.35
N TYR A 139 -6.28 -17.67 -0.05
CA TYR A 139 -5.13 -17.58 0.84
C TYR A 139 -4.31 -18.89 0.85
N GLN A 140 -4.95 -20.04 0.95
CA GLN A 140 -4.26 -21.34 0.89
C GLN A 140 -3.58 -21.55 -0.45
N ARG A 141 -4.23 -21.19 -1.56
CA ARG A 141 -3.66 -21.24 -2.90
C ARG A 141 -2.40 -20.39 -3.01
N LEU A 142 -2.47 -19.15 -2.56
CA LEU A 142 -1.33 -18.23 -2.57
C LEU A 142 -0.17 -18.75 -1.72
N ASN A 143 -0.43 -19.20 -0.49
CA ASN A 143 0.59 -19.75 0.38
C ASN A 143 1.22 -21.03 -0.18
N GLY A 144 0.45 -21.87 -0.87
CA GLY A 144 0.99 -23.03 -1.58
C GLY A 144 1.95 -22.66 -2.70
N MET A 145 1.68 -21.55 -3.41
CA MET A 145 2.56 -21.02 -4.47
C MET A 145 3.84 -20.43 -3.88
N ILE A 146 3.76 -19.67 -2.80
CA ILE A 146 4.92 -19.05 -2.12
C ILE A 146 5.77 -20.11 -1.43
N GLY A 147 5.16 -21.06 -0.72
CA GLY A 147 5.84 -22.11 0.03
C GLY A 147 6.74 -21.55 1.13
N GLU A 148 7.94 -22.12 1.25
CA GLU A 148 8.95 -21.70 2.25
C GLU A 148 9.76 -20.47 1.82
N HIS A 149 9.48 -19.92 0.64
CA HIS A 149 10.22 -18.76 0.13
C HIS A 149 9.74 -17.43 0.71
N GLY A 150 8.58 -17.38 1.40
CA GLY A 150 8.08 -16.12 1.94
C GLY A 150 6.70 -16.17 2.57
N LEU A 151 6.08 -14.98 2.63
CA LEU A 151 4.78 -14.72 3.23
C LEU A 151 3.92 -13.84 2.30
N SER A 152 2.61 -13.83 2.58
CA SER A 152 1.69 -12.84 2.03
C SER A 152 1.06 -12.01 3.15
N LEU A 153 0.89 -10.72 2.89
CA LEU A 153 0.23 -9.75 3.77
C LEU A 153 -1.13 -9.38 3.18
N ARG A 154 -2.10 -9.10 4.03
CA ARG A 154 -3.41 -8.59 3.59
C ARG A 154 -3.32 -7.08 3.42
N PHE A 155 -3.30 -6.62 2.20
CA PHE A 155 -3.30 -5.21 1.84
C PHE A 155 -4.73 -4.73 1.55
N TRP A 156 -5.14 -3.61 2.13
CA TRP A 156 -6.45 -3.02 1.91
C TRP A 156 -6.40 -1.50 1.98
N GLY A 157 -7.28 -0.85 1.24
CA GLY A 157 -7.41 0.59 1.20
C GLY A 157 -7.73 1.09 -0.20
N PRO A 158 -7.57 2.38 -0.46
CA PRO A 158 -7.05 3.39 0.47
C PRO A 158 -8.00 3.68 1.65
N SER A 159 -7.44 4.19 2.76
CA SER A 159 -8.22 4.73 3.88
C SER A 159 -9.01 5.97 3.45
N THR A 160 -9.88 6.47 4.32
CA THR A 160 -10.86 7.53 3.97
C THR A 160 -10.22 8.77 3.31
N ILE A 161 -9.19 9.38 3.92
CA ILE A 161 -8.63 10.64 3.39
C ILE A 161 -7.87 10.44 2.08
N PRO A 162 -6.93 9.48 1.95
CA PRO A 162 -6.32 9.17 0.66
C PRO A 162 -7.34 8.81 -0.42
N ARG A 163 -8.42 8.08 -0.09
CA ARG A 163 -9.51 7.79 -1.04
C ARG A 163 -10.12 9.06 -1.60
N LEU A 164 -10.48 10.02 -0.72
CA LEU A 164 -11.05 11.28 -1.15
C LEU A 164 -10.11 12.08 -2.03
N LEU A 165 -8.81 12.15 -1.67
CA LEU A 165 -7.80 12.90 -2.39
C LEU A 165 -7.41 12.26 -3.74
N GLU A 166 -7.22 10.94 -3.76
CA GLU A 166 -6.65 10.27 -4.95
C GLU A 166 -7.71 9.82 -5.95
N TYR A 167 -8.89 9.42 -5.46
CA TYR A 167 -9.86 8.73 -6.29
C TYR A 167 -11.18 9.47 -6.48
N GLU A 168 -11.61 10.29 -5.49
CA GLU A 168 -12.98 10.79 -5.49
C GLU A 168 -13.10 12.29 -5.77
N MET A 169 -12.14 13.11 -5.35
CA MET A 169 -12.23 14.58 -5.47
C MET A 169 -11.02 15.23 -6.15
N GLY A 170 -9.84 14.57 -6.10
CA GLY A 170 -8.57 15.21 -6.40
C GLY A 170 -8.16 16.18 -5.28
N THR A 171 -6.89 16.57 -5.25
CA THR A 171 -6.35 17.43 -4.19
C THR A 171 -7.05 18.79 -4.11
N GLU A 172 -7.21 19.48 -5.23
CA GLU A 172 -7.88 20.79 -5.26
C GLU A 172 -9.34 20.69 -4.82
N GLY A 173 -10.09 19.74 -5.37
CA GLY A 173 -11.50 19.52 -5.04
C GLY A 173 -11.72 19.23 -3.57
N PHE A 174 -10.85 18.39 -2.98
CA PHE A 174 -10.91 18.09 -1.56
C PHE A 174 -10.74 19.34 -0.69
N TYR A 175 -9.72 20.16 -0.95
CA TYR A 175 -9.46 21.35 -0.13
C TYR A 175 -10.49 22.46 -0.33
N TYR A 176 -10.96 22.69 -1.55
CA TYR A 176 -12.03 23.65 -1.78
C TYR A 176 -13.33 23.23 -1.09
N LEU A 177 -13.74 21.98 -1.22
CA LEU A 177 -14.96 21.49 -0.55
C LEU A 177 -14.80 21.47 0.98
N LEU A 178 -13.61 21.14 1.50
CA LEU A 178 -13.36 21.19 2.94
C LEU A 178 -13.44 22.61 3.50
N GLN A 179 -13.05 23.62 2.73
CA GLN A 179 -13.13 25.03 3.12
C GLN A 179 -14.55 25.60 2.97
N ASP A 180 -15.20 25.32 1.85
CA ASP A 180 -16.49 25.93 1.50
C ASP A 180 -17.67 25.23 2.18
N GLU A 181 -17.58 23.92 2.40
CA GLU A 181 -18.63 23.07 2.96
C GLU A 181 -18.10 22.17 4.11
N PRO A 182 -17.49 22.76 5.16
CA PRO A 182 -16.79 21.99 6.19
C PRO A 182 -17.68 20.98 6.92
N ALA A 183 -18.93 21.35 7.20
CA ALA A 183 -19.86 20.47 7.90
C ALA A 183 -20.27 19.25 7.04
N LEU A 184 -20.45 19.45 5.73
CA LEU A 184 -20.80 18.38 4.80
C LEU A 184 -19.58 17.46 4.58
N MET A 185 -18.37 18.02 4.47
CA MET A 185 -17.13 17.25 4.38
C MET A 185 -16.85 16.43 5.64
N ASP A 186 -17.04 16.99 6.83
CA ASP A 186 -16.94 16.25 8.09
C ASP A 186 -17.92 15.07 8.12
N GLU A 187 -19.17 15.26 7.62
CA GLU A 187 -20.16 14.18 7.52
C GLU A 187 -19.72 13.09 6.53
N VAL A 188 -19.17 13.48 5.37
CA VAL A 188 -18.62 12.54 4.38
C VAL A 188 -17.48 11.73 4.97
N ILE A 189 -16.49 12.40 5.57
CA ILE A 189 -15.31 11.76 6.16
C ILE A 189 -15.76 10.78 7.26
N LYS A 190 -16.66 11.20 8.13
CA LYS A 190 -17.21 10.35 9.19
C LYS A 190 -17.93 9.14 8.60
N THR A 191 -18.81 9.34 7.61
CA THR A 191 -19.57 8.26 6.97
C THR A 191 -18.65 7.21 6.34
N LEU A 192 -17.62 7.64 5.62
CA LEU A 192 -16.64 6.73 5.02
C LEU A 192 -15.86 5.96 6.08
N HIS A 193 -15.38 6.65 7.12
CA HIS A 193 -14.66 6.01 8.20
C HIS A 193 -15.51 4.97 8.95
N GLU A 194 -16.79 5.25 9.20
CA GLU A 194 -17.72 4.26 9.77
C GLU A 194 -17.83 2.99 8.89
N LYS A 195 -17.76 3.13 7.57
CA LYS A 195 -17.68 1.97 6.66
C LYS A 195 -16.33 1.27 6.74
N ASP A 196 -15.25 2.03 6.82
CA ASP A 196 -13.90 1.48 6.95
C ASP A 196 -13.77 0.66 8.26
N LEU A 197 -14.38 1.06 9.38
CA LEU A 197 -14.43 0.25 10.61
C LEU A 197 -15.04 -1.13 10.37
N ILE A 198 -16.15 -1.21 9.63
CA ILE A 198 -16.78 -2.50 9.28
C ILE A 198 -15.84 -3.33 8.37
N ALA A 199 -15.15 -2.66 7.45
CA ALA A 199 -14.17 -3.32 6.60
C ALA A 199 -13.01 -3.89 7.42
N PHE A 200 -12.48 -3.16 8.40
CA PHE A 200 -11.43 -3.62 9.30
C PHE A 200 -11.84 -4.86 10.09
N GLU A 201 -13.07 -4.90 10.61
CA GLU A 201 -13.64 -6.08 11.27
C GLU A 201 -13.71 -7.32 10.35
N HIS A 202 -13.94 -7.11 9.06
CA HIS A 202 -13.88 -8.21 8.09
C HIS A 202 -12.44 -8.62 7.77
N LEU A 203 -11.52 -7.67 7.66
CA LEU A 203 -10.10 -7.96 7.39
C LEU A 203 -9.46 -8.81 8.48
N VAL A 204 -9.74 -8.50 9.75
CA VAL A 204 -9.15 -9.25 10.87
C VAL A 204 -9.68 -10.68 11.00
N ARG A 205 -10.82 -10.98 10.39
CA ARG A 205 -11.35 -12.36 10.31
C ARG A 205 -10.66 -13.20 9.23
N SER A 206 -9.94 -12.56 8.28
CA SER A 206 -9.20 -13.26 7.24
C SER A 206 -8.03 -14.07 7.85
N PRO A 207 -7.52 -15.10 7.14
CA PRO A 207 -6.46 -15.95 7.67
C PRO A 207 -5.06 -15.29 7.67
N PHE A 208 -4.91 -14.08 7.15
CA PHE A 208 -3.65 -13.35 7.18
C PHE A 208 -3.31 -12.89 8.60
N GLU A 209 -2.05 -13.06 9.00
CA GLU A 209 -1.55 -12.61 10.30
C GLU A 209 -1.27 -11.12 10.33
N THR A 210 -0.86 -10.55 9.21
CA THR A 210 -0.52 -9.14 9.08
C THR A 210 -1.49 -8.44 8.13
N VAL A 211 -2.01 -7.31 8.57
CA VAL A 211 -2.87 -6.43 7.76
C VAL A 211 -2.14 -5.12 7.49
N VAL A 212 -2.09 -4.73 6.23
CA VAL A 212 -1.47 -3.49 5.75
C VAL A 212 -2.56 -2.55 5.27
N LEU A 213 -2.71 -1.41 5.93
CA LEU A 213 -3.61 -0.34 5.48
C LEU A 213 -2.88 0.53 4.45
N CYS A 214 -3.47 0.69 3.28
CA CYS A 214 -3.01 1.64 2.27
C CYS A 214 -3.37 3.07 2.70
N GLU A 215 -2.43 3.76 3.30
CA GLU A 215 -2.62 5.13 3.76
C GLU A 215 -2.14 6.17 2.74
N ASN A 216 -1.10 5.88 1.96
CA ASN A 216 -0.55 6.75 0.88
C ASN A 216 -0.36 8.22 1.29
N THR A 217 -0.24 8.52 2.58
CA THR A 217 -0.13 9.88 3.06
C THR A 217 1.24 10.47 2.73
N SER A 218 1.24 11.73 2.30
CA SER A 218 2.44 12.52 2.08
C SER A 218 2.20 13.98 2.46
N THR A 219 3.18 14.62 3.09
CA THR A 219 3.12 16.04 3.42
C THR A 219 3.12 16.94 2.18
N THR A 220 3.30 16.40 0.98
CA THR A 220 3.15 17.14 -0.28
C THR A 220 1.70 17.53 -0.56
N TYR A 221 0.73 16.83 0.02
CA TYR A 221 -0.70 17.09 -0.18
C TYR A 221 -1.57 16.93 1.08
N ILE A 222 -1.03 16.45 2.20
CA ILE A 222 -1.72 16.40 3.50
C ILE A 222 -0.88 17.16 4.53
N SER A 223 -1.44 18.23 5.10
CA SER A 223 -0.75 18.94 6.18
C SER A 223 -0.77 18.13 7.49
N PRO A 224 0.21 18.36 8.39
CA PRO A 224 0.20 17.75 9.73
C PRO A 224 -1.09 17.99 10.52
N ASP A 225 -1.76 19.15 10.31
CA ASP A 225 -3.02 19.45 10.99
C ASP A 225 -4.19 18.62 10.42
N ILE A 226 -4.26 18.41 9.11
CA ILE A 226 -5.24 17.51 8.50
C ILE A 226 -4.99 16.07 8.97
N TYR A 227 -3.75 15.62 8.97
CA TYR A 227 -3.39 14.29 9.47
C TYR A 227 -3.84 14.11 10.92
N ARG A 228 -3.52 15.07 11.79
CA ARG A 228 -3.91 15.04 13.23
C ARG A 228 -5.42 15.02 13.41
N ARG A 229 -6.16 15.76 12.58
CA ARG A 229 -7.61 15.87 12.69
C ARG A 229 -8.32 14.62 12.21
N TYR A 230 -7.88 14.02 11.12
CA TYR A 230 -8.62 12.96 10.42
C TYR A 230 -7.85 11.65 10.32
N ASN A 231 -6.69 11.62 9.67
CA ASN A 231 -5.95 10.38 9.37
C ASN A 231 -5.47 9.66 10.65
N GLY A 232 -4.80 10.37 11.53
CA GLY A 232 -4.21 9.78 12.75
C GLY A 232 -5.24 9.03 13.61
N PRO A 233 -6.41 9.62 13.95
CA PRO A 233 -7.49 8.90 14.61
C PRO A 233 -7.99 7.69 13.86
N GLN A 234 -8.17 7.79 12.53
CA GLN A 234 -8.64 6.67 11.70
C GLN A 234 -7.63 5.52 11.63
N VAL A 235 -6.34 5.85 11.51
CA VAL A 235 -5.25 4.84 11.58
C VAL A 235 -5.21 4.18 12.95
N ARG A 236 -5.43 4.93 14.03
CA ARG A 236 -5.51 4.37 15.38
C ARG A 236 -6.65 3.36 15.52
N ASP A 237 -7.83 3.70 15.05
CA ASP A 237 -8.98 2.78 15.06
C ASP A 237 -8.67 1.48 14.30
N PHE A 238 -8.00 1.58 13.13
CA PHE A 238 -7.49 0.43 12.39
C PHE A 238 -6.54 -0.43 13.24
N VAL A 239 -5.54 0.21 13.88
CA VAL A 239 -4.55 -0.48 14.71
C VAL A 239 -5.22 -1.19 15.88
N ASP A 240 -6.13 -0.52 16.59
CA ASP A 240 -6.85 -1.07 17.73
C ASP A 240 -7.69 -2.31 17.35
N ILE A 241 -8.36 -2.28 16.19
CA ILE A 241 -9.13 -3.43 15.67
C ILE A 241 -8.19 -4.58 15.30
N VAL A 242 -7.08 -4.32 14.61
CA VAL A 242 -6.11 -5.35 14.21
C VAL A 242 -5.47 -5.99 15.43
N HIS A 243 -5.04 -5.18 16.41
CA HIS A 243 -4.44 -5.66 17.67
C HIS A 243 -5.44 -6.44 18.53
N SER A 244 -6.71 -6.05 18.57
CA SER A 244 -7.75 -6.79 19.30
C SER A 244 -7.94 -8.22 18.78
N ALA A 245 -7.61 -8.45 17.51
CA ALA A 245 -7.60 -9.77 16.88
C ALA A 245 -6.26 -10.53 17.02
N GLY A 246 -5.28 -9.96 17.75
CA GLY A 246 -3.95 -10.56 17.92
C GLY A 246 -3.10 -10.54 16.66
N LYS A 247 -3.33 -9.59 15.74
CA LYS A 247 -2.65 -9.47 14.44
C LYS A 247 -1.72 -8.28 14.41
N ILE A 248 -0.88 -8.23 13.37
CA ILE A 248 0.13 -7.20 13.15
C ILE A 248 -0.47 -6.12 12.24
N ALA A 249 -0.39 -4.84 12.68
CA ALA A 249 -0.89 -3.68 11.99
C ALA A 249 0.25 -2.89 11.31
N ILE A 250 0.28 -2.86 9.99
CA ILE A 250 1.26 -2.09 9.21
C ILE A 250 0.51 -1.06 8.37
N ILE A 251 1.10 0.12 8.17
CA ILE A 251 0.59 1.11 7.21
C ILE A 251 1.53 1.24 6.01
N HIS A 252 0.95 1.38 4.83
CA HIS A 252 1.68 1.70 3.61
C HIS A 252 1.68 3.21 3.39
N MET A 253 2.87 3.81 3.40
CA MET A 253 3.07 5.25 3.22
C MET A 253 4.30 5.46 2.34
N CYS A 254 4.07 5.75 1.06
CA CYS A 254 5.11 6.00 0.06
C CYS A 254 5.20 7.49 -0.25
N GLY A 255 6.08 8.24 0.39
CA GLY A 255 6.24 9.66 0.13
C GLY A 255 6.94 10.41 1.25
N HIS A 256 6.63 11.70 1.36
CA HIS A 256 7.20 12.58 2.38
C HIS A 256 6.41 12.45 3.68
N ILE A 257 6.94 11.74 4.66
CA ILE A 257 6.27 11.49 5.95
C ILE A 257 7.05 11.96 7.16
N ASN A 258 8.24 12.53 6.97
CA ASN A 258 9.08 13.01 8.07
C ASN A 258 8.31 13.95 9.01
N GLY A 259 7.56 14.91 8.47
CA GLY A 259 6.75 15.84 9.26
C GLY A 259 5.52 15.22 9.97
N LEU A 260 5.31 13.91 9.85
CA LEU A 260 4.19 13.17 10.44
C LEU A 260 4.63 12.07 11.42
N LEU A 261 5.93 11.79 11.53
CA LEU A 261 6.44 10.63 12.27
C LEU A 261 6.00 10.61 13.75
N ASP A 262 5.99 11.77 14.41
CA ASP A 262 5.49 11.89 15.78
C ASP A 262 4.02 11.47 15.91
N GLN A 263 3.18 11.87 14.94
CA GLN A 263 1.76 11.53 14.92
C GLN A 263 1.54 10.06 14.52
N ILE A 264 2.31 9.55 13.57
CA ILE A 264 2.31 8.14 13.18
C ILE A 264 2.64 7.25 14.39
N LYS A 265 3.65 7.61 15.16
CA LYS A 265 4.03 6.91 16.40
C LYS A 265 2.87 6.77 17.39
N TYR A 266 2.06 7.83 17.55
CA TYR A 266 0.91 7.81 18.46
C TYR A 266 -0.24 6.92 18.03
N THR A 267 -0.24 6.42 16.78
CA THR A 267 -1.24 5.44 16.34
C THR A 267 -1.04 4.06 16.93
N GLY A 268 0.17 3.75 17.42
CA GLY A 268 0.50 2.45 18.02
C GLY A 268 0.75 1.34 17.01
N LEU A 269 0.95 1.67 15.71
CA LEU A 269 1.20 0.69 14.65
C LEU A 269 2.48 -0.14 14.89
N ASP A 270 2.53 -1.33 14.31
CA ASP A 270 3.69 -2.24 14.40
C ASP A 270 4.77 -1.91 13.38
N GLY A 271 4.44 -1.30 12.25
CA GLY A 271 5.42 -1.00 11.22
C GLY A 271 4.93 -0.13 10.07
N VAL A 272 5.88 0.30 9.24
CA VAL A 272 5.66 1.10 8.03
C VAL A 272 6.16 0.35 6.81
N HIS A 273 5.31 0.28 5.78
CA HIS A 273 5.62 -0.28 4.46
C HIS A 273 5.85 0.84 3.44
N ALA A 274 6.76 0.62 2.50
CA ALA A 274 7.17 1.56 1.45
C ALA A 274 7.88 2.82 1.98
N LEU A 275 8.58 2.69 3.13
CA LEU A 275 9.40 3.78 3.63
C LEU A 275 10.44 4.20 2.60
N THR A 276 10.40 5.46 2.17
CA THR A 276 11.21 5.97 1.06
C THR A 276 12.10 7.13 1.50
N PRO A 277 13.44 7.03 1.27
CA PRO A 277 14.37 8.13 1.52
C PRO A 277 14.32 9.18 0.38
N TYR A 278 15.18 10.21 0.49
CA TYR A 278 15.39 11.18 -0.58
C TYR A 278 15.94 10.52 -1.85
N PRO A 279 15.55 11.03 -3.07
CA PRO A 279 14.73 12.23 -3.32
C PRO A 279 13.21 11.97 -3.45
N THR A 280 12.76 10.73 -3.61
CA THR A 280 11.33 10.41 -3.85
C THR A 280 10.50 10.57 -2.58
N GLY A 281 11.03 10.18 -1.43
CA GLY A 281 10.49 10.46 -0.12
C GLY A 281 11.38 11.40 0.68
N ASP A 282 11.24 11.41 2.01
CA ASP A 282 12.04 12.25 2.91
C ASP A 282 12.43 11.55 4.22
N THR A 283 12.24 10.23 4.28
CA THR A 283 12.38 9.48 5.53
C THR A 283 13.38 8.33 5.37
N PRO A 284 14.69 8.55 5.60
CA PRO A 284 15.67 7.48 5.71
C PRO A 284 15.33 6.52 6.86
N VAL A 285 15.74 5.25 6.75
CA VAL A 285 15.50 4.21 7.76
C VAL A 285 16.00 4.60 9.14
N GLU A 286 17.20 5.19 9.23
CA GLU A 286 17.78 5.66 10.50
C GLU A 286 16.89 6.70 11.19
N LEU A 287 16.35 7.66 10.44
CA LEU A 287 15.43 8.66 10.95
C LEU A 287 14.11 8.02 11.43
N ALA A 288 13.59 7.06 10.69
CA ALA A 288 12.39 6.34 11.11
C ALA A 288 12.62 5.58 12.43
N LEU A 289 13.80 4.96 12.62
CA LEU A 289 14.17 4.30 13.87
C LEU A 289 14.32 5.30 15.02
N ASP A 290 14.85 6.51 14.77
CA ASP A 290 14.95 7.56 15.79
C ASP A 290 13.56 8.01 16.28
N GLU A 291 12.66 8.26 15.35
CA GLU A 291 11.37 8.86 15.65
C GLU A 291 10.32 7.83 16.10
N LEU A 292 10.21 6.71 15.38
CA LEU A 292 9.19 5.69 15.68
C LEU A 292 9.64 4.71 16.78
N GLY A 293 10.94 4.38 16.82
CA GLY A 293 11.55 3.47 17.79
C GLY A 293 12.21 2.25 17.16
N GLU A 294 13.11 1.62 17.91
CA GLU A 294 13.93 0.46 17.47
C GLU A 294 13.10 -0.82 17.22
N ASP A 295 11.93 -0.93 17.83
CA ASP A 295 11.05 -2.10 17.70
C ASP A 295 10.14 -2.05 16.46
N GLN A 296 10.16 -0.93 15.72
CA GLN A 296 9.31 -0.79 14.52
C GLN A 296 9.74 -1.75 13.41
N ILE A 297 8.74 -2.31 12.74
CA ILE A 297 8.94 -3.08 11.51
C ILE A 297 9.03 -2.07 10.36
N ILE A 298 10.14 -2.09 9.62
CA ILE A 298 10.34 -1.18 8.49
C ILE A 298 10.52 -2.01 7.22
N ILE A 299 9.66 -1.76 6.24
CA ILE A 299 9.70 -2.40 4.92
C ILE A 299 9.88 -1.29 3.89
N GLY A 300 11.02 -1.26 3.19
CA GLY A 300 11.35 -0.18 2.25
C GLY A 300 12.84 0.11 2.18
N GLY A 301 13.21 1.39 2.21
CA GLY A 301 14.57 1.88 2.42
C GLY A 301 15.38 2.17 1.15
N MET A 302 15.00 1.65 -0.02
CA MET A 302 15.63 2.00 -1.30
C MET A 302 14.78 3.06 -2.02
N ASP A 303 15.43 4.12 -2.48
CA ASP A 303 14.75 5.12 -3.30
C ASP A 303 14.45 4.54 -4.70
N PRO A 304 13.20 4.60 -5.17
CA PRO A 304 12.83 4.07 -6.49
C PRO A 304 13.57 4.75 -7.65
N SER A 305 13.92 6.02 -7.54
CA SER A 305 14.65 6.74 -8.61
C SER A 305 16.07 6.20 -8.80
N ILE A 306 16.71 5.72 -7.73
CA ILE A 306 18.01 5.05 -7.79
C ILE A 306 17.84 3.67 -8.40
N PHE A 307 16.85 2.90 -7.90
CA PHE A 307 16.67 1.52 -8.33
C PHE A 307 16.10 1.41 -9.76
N ASN A 308 15.10 2.21 -10.14
CA ASN A 308 14.41 2.06 -11.42
C ASN A 308 15.12 2.77 -12.59
N GLY A 309 15.73 3.93 -12.37
CA GLY A 309 16.20 4.80 -13.46
C GLY A 309 17.59 5.40 -13.30
N GLY A 310 18.19 5.35 -12.11
CA GLY A 310 19.53 5.87 -11.86
C GLY A 310 20.65 5.04 -12.52
N PRO A 311 21.92 5.47 -12.47
CA PRO A 311 23.05 4.65 -12.90
C PRO A 311 23.10 3.34 -12.10
N ILE A 312 23.28 2.21 -12.78
CA ILE A 312 23.31 0.89 -12.13
C ILE A 312 24.44 0.79 -11.09
N GLU A 313 25.53 1.49 -11.33
CA GLU A 313 26.70 1.55 -10.45
C GLU A 313 26.39 2.20 -9.09
N GLU A 314 25.33 2.98 -9.00
CA GLU A 314 24.90 3.63 -7.75
C GLU A 314 24.12 2.69 -6.81
N ILE A 315 23.62 1.57 -7.30
CA ILE A 315 22.83 0.61 -6.49
C ILE A 315 23.68 0.08 -5.32
N GLY A 316 24.87 -0.41 -5.58
CA GLY A 316 25.75 -0.94 -4.53
C GLY A 316 26.13 0.10 -3.47
N PRO A 317 26.62 1.29 -3.84
CA PRO A 317 26.87 2.38 -2.90
C PRO A 317 25.64 2.83 -2.11
N ALA A 318 24.44 2.83 -2.72
CA ALA A 318 23.21 3.15 -2.01
C ALA A 318 22.88 2.11 -0.93
N LEU A 319 23.04 0.82 -1.26
CA LEU A 319 22.87 -0.27 -0.29
C LEU A 319 23.93 -0.23 0.82
N ASP A 320 25.18 0.12 0.52
CA ASP A 320 26.24 0.29 1.53
C ASP A 320 25.93 1.42 2.51
N ARG A 321 25.35 2.51 2.04
CA ARG A 321 24.89 3.62 2.92
C ARG A 321 23.68 3.25 3.76
N LEU A 322 22.77 2.47 3.22
CA LEU A 322 21.56 2.01 3.90
C LEU A 322 21.86 0.98 5.00
N TYR A 323 22.70 0.00 4.70
CA TYR A 323 22.91 -1.18 5.56
C TYR A 323 23.94 -0.95 6.67
N THR A 324 23.65 0.01 7.53
CA THR A 324 24.48 0.33 8.70
C THR A 324 24.42 -0.77 9.78
N SER A 325 25.31 -0.69 10.78
CA SER A 325 25.28 -1.62 11.90
C SER A 325 23.98 -1.54 12.73
N ARG A 326 23.26 -0.41 12.68
CA ARG A 326 21.97 -0.22 13.34
C ARG A 326 20.86 -0.91 12.53
N VAL A 327 20.79 -0.65 11.22
CA VAL A 327 19.80 -1.27 10.32
C VAL A 327 19.93 -2.79 10.30
N ARG A 328 21.15 -3.33 10.44
CA ARG A 328 21.40 -4.78 10.61
C ARG A 328 20.68 -5.41 11.80
N ARG A 329 20.43 -4.65 12.85
CA ARG A 329 19.77 -5.13 14.08
C ARG A 329 18.28 -4.79 14.13
N ALA A 330 17.81 -3.94 13.21
CA ALA A 330 16.43 -3.51 13.15
C ALA A 330 15.52 -4.61 12.58
N ASN A 331 14.22 -4.50 12.83
CA ASN A 331 13.19 -5.31 12.19
C ASN A 331 12.96 -4.79 10.78
N PHE A 332 13.92 -5.02 9.90
CA PHE A 332 14.01 -4.38 8.59
C PHE A 332 13.94 -5.38 7.43
N VAL A 333 13.12 -5.06 6.44
CA VAL A 333 13.06 -5.73 5.12
C VAL A 333 13.40 -4.69 4.07
N LEU A 334 14.51 -4.88 3.34
CA LEU A 334 14.77 -4.08 2.15
C LEU A 334 13.71 -4.38 1.11
N ALA A 335 12.93 -3.38 0.72
CA ALA A 335 11.94 -3.52 -0.34
C ALA A 335 12.26 -2.56 -1.50
N LEU A 336 12.25 -3.12 -2.71
CA LEU A 336 12.45 -2.38 -3.94
C LEU A 336 11.10 -2.12 -4.58
N GLY A 337 10.79 -0.87 -4.89
CA GLY A 337 9.59 -0.48 -5.63
C GLY A 337 9.87 -0.55 -7.13
N ALA A 338 9.38 -1.59 -7.80
CA ALA A 338 9.52 -1.81 -9.24
C ALA A 338 8.14 -1.92 -9.92
N ASP A 339 7.16 -1.18 -9.39
CA ASP A 339 5.79 -1.14 -9.89
C ASP A 339 5.56 0.08 -10.78
N GLY A 340 4.69 -0.08 -11.79
CA GLY A 340 4.30 0.96 -12.74
C GLY A 340 5.34 1.29 -13.82
N VAL A 341 6.53 0.68 -13.78
CA VAL A 341 7.61 0.89 -14.76
C VAL A 341 8.30 -0.42 -15.11
N ALA A 342 8.83 -0.52 -16.32
CA ALA A 342 9.70 -1.63 -16.71
C ALA A 342 11.09 -1.43 -16.12
N VAL A 343 11.52 -2.36 -15.28
CA VAL A 343 12.86 -2.34 -14.66
C VAL A 343 13.73 -3.43 -15.29
N PRO A 344 14.89 -3.08 -15.84
CA PRO A 344 15.82 -4.05 -16.45
C PRO A 344 16.27 -5.12 -15.47
N TRP A 345 16.38 -6.36 -15.95
CA TRP A 345 16.79 -7.53 -15.17
C TRP A 345 18.11 -7.34 -14.41
N GLU A 346 19.09 -6.72 -15.05
CA GLU A 346 20.43 -6.48 -14.50
C GLU A 346 20.42 -5.69 -13.19
N ARG A 347 19.37 -4.89 -12.95
CA ARG A 347 19.23 -4.12 -11.71
C ARG A 347 18.89 -5.02 -10.53
N PHE A 348 18.04 -6.02 -10.75
CA PHE A 348 17.74 -7.04 -9.75
C PHE A 348 18.96 -7.92 -9.48
N GLU A 349 19.71 -8.29 -10.52
CA GLU A 349 20.97 -9.03 -10.38
C GLU A 349 22.00 -8.24 -9.55
N ALA A 350 22.13 -6.94 -9.77
CA ALA A 350 23.04 -6.09 -8.99
C ALA A 350 22.71 -6.09 -7.50
N VAL A 351 21.42 -6.08 -7.14
CA VAL A 351 20.99 -6.20 -5.75
C VAL A 351 21.28 -7.61 -5.22
N ALA A 352 20.90 -8.67 -5.95
CA ALA A 352 21.14 -10.06 -5.55
C ALA A 352 22.62 -10.33 -5.29
N GLU A 353 23.51 -9.88 -6.19
CA GLU A 353 24.97 -9.99 -6.00
C GLU A 353 25.48 -9.23 -4.77
N TRP A 354 24.92 -8.04 -4.49
CA TRP A 354 25.29 -7.31 -3.30
C TRP A 354 24.84 -8.06 -2.04
N MET A 355 23.64 -8.64 -2.06
CA MET A 355 23.08 -9.44 -0.96
C MET A 355 23.93 -10.69 -0.66
N GLU A 356 24.40 -11.42 -1.69
CA GLU A 356 25.31 -12.56 -1.52
C GLU A 356 26.63 -12.18 -0.84
N LYS A 357 27.12 -10.97 -1.10
CA LYS A 357 28.43 -10.52 -0.58
C LYS A 357 28.35 -9.92 0.82
N LYS A 358 27.25 -9.30 1.19
CA LYS A 358 27.15 -8.44 2.38
C LYS A 358 25.87 -8.60 3.22
N GLY A 359 24.87 -9.29 2.70
CA GLY A 359 23.54 -9.45 3.30
C GLY A 359 23.43 -10.40 4.52
#